data_efc4202aa3649af939f6e5923af3c788
#
_entry.id   efc4202aa3649af939f6e5923af3c788
#
_cell.length_a   1.000
_cell.length_b   1.000
_cell.length_c   1.000
_cell.angle_alpha   90.00
_cell.angle_beta   90.00
_cell.angle_gamma   90.00
#
_symmetry.space_group_name_H-M   'P 1'
#
loop_
_entity.id
_entity.type
_entity.pdbx_description
1 polymer ?
#
loop_
_entity_poly.entity_id
_entity_poly.type
_entity_poly.pdbx_seq_one_letter_code
_entity_poly.pdbx_strand_id
1 'polypeptide(L)'
;MKDISFLEFIRDIGKCITVNYMMAKDSVKKRFSGEGDGMSFTEFTYQLVQGFDFLHLYQTMNCKVQLGGADQWGNITTGTELIRRKLGNEAEAFAITCPLTTQADGTKFGKTESGNVWLDARYTSPYKFYQFWLNVSDEDAKRYIRIFTLLDRETVEALTAEHEAAPHLRVLQKRLAQEITTMIHSREEYEKAVEASAILFGGSTSEALRKIDEETLLQVFEGVPQFRIARAELGLPFVDLCAEKTQVFPSKGECRKMVQGGGVSLNK
;
A
#
# COMPACT_ATOMS: atom_id res chain seq x y z
N MET A 1 -21.89 -19.40 6.76
CA MET A 1 -22.81 -18.22 6.75
C MET A 1 -23.91 -18.33 5.67
N LYS A 2 -23.57 -18.78 4.45
CA LYS A 2 -24.51 -18.82 3.31
C LYS A 2 -25.81 -19.62 3.58
N ASP A 3 -25.70 -20.70 4.34
CA ASP A 3 -26.77 -21.69 4.52
C ASP A 3 -27.52 -21.54 5.84
N ILE A 4 -27.17 -20.55 6.69
CA ILE A 4 -27.88 -20.27 7.94
C ILE A 4 -28.92 -19.15 7.73
N SER A 5 -30.16 -19.39 8.14
CA SER A 5 -31.18 -18.33 8.10
C SER A 5 -30.97 -17.30 9.22
N PHE A 6 -31.48 -16.09 9.03
CA PHE A 6 -31.42 -15.04 10.03
C PHE A 6 -32.03 -15.47 11.38
N LEU A 7 -33.17 -16.17 11.32
CA LEU A 7 -33.86 -16.65 12.53
C LEU A 7 -33.03 -17.71 13.28
N GLU A 8 -32.39 -18.63 12.54
CA GLU A 8 -31.48 -19.62 13.15
C GLU A 8 -30.26 -18.95 13.77
N PHE A 9 -29.67 -17.97 13.07
CA PHE A 9 -28.53 -17.22 13.61
C PHE A 9 -28.89 -16.51 14.94
N ILE A 10 -30.02 -15.80 14.97
CA ILE A 10 -30.49 -15.12 16.20
C ILE A 10 -30.78 -16.13 17.30
N ARG A 11 -31.45 -17.24 16.99
CA ARG A 11 -31.81 -18.28 17.97
C ARG A 11 -30.57 -18.99 18.53
N ASP A 12 -29.61 -19.35 17.69
CA ASP A 12 -28.55 -20.28 18.06
C ASP A 12 -27.23 -19.59 18.44
N ILE A 13 -27.02 -18.40 17.92
CA ILE A 13 -25.80 -17.58 18.15
C ILE A 13 -26.13 -16.36 19.01
N GLY A 14 -27.20 -15.63 18.67
CA GLY A 14 -27.56 -14.38 19.36
C GLY A 14 -27.74 -14.52 20.85
N LYS A 15 -28.28 -15.65 21.36
CA LYS A 15 -28.40 -15.88 22.80
C LYS A 15 -27.14 -16.35 23.51
N CYS A 16 -26.09 -16.72 22.78
CA CYS A 16 -24.85 -17.17 23.40
C CYS A 16 -23.99 -15.99 23.91
N ILE A 17 -24.12 -14.81 23.31
CA ILE A 17 -23.36 -13.61 23.66
C ILE A 17 -24.33 -12.53 24.12
N THR A 18 -24.14 -12.02 25.33
CA THR A 18 -25.03 -10.99 25.89
C THR A 18 -24.75 -9.62 25.28
N VAL A 19 -25.78 -8.77 25.20
CA VAL A 19 -25.64 -7.36 24.77
C VAL A 19 -24.61 -6.63 25.65
N ASN A 20 -24.62 -6.87 26.97
CA ASN A 20 -23.64 -6.26 27.88
C ASN A 20 -22.18 -6.64 27.51
N TYR A 21 -21.95 -7.89 27.15
CA TYR A 21 -20.62 -8.30 26.67
C TYR A 21 -20.22 -7.56 25.38
N MET A 22 -21.14 -7.43 24.45
CA MET A 22 -20.92 -6.71 23.19
C MET A 22 -20.65 -5.23 23.42
N MET A 23 -21.43 -4.58 24.31
CA MET A 23 -21.28 -3.17 24.68
C MET A 23 -20.00 -2.87 25.46
N ALA A 24 -19.42 -3.86 26.13
CA ALA A 24 -18.18 -3.71 26.88
C ALA A 24 -16.92 -3.60 26.00
N LYS A 25 -17.01 -3.86 24.69
CA LYS A 25 -15.87 -3.74 23.76
C LYS A 25 -15.48 -2.27 23.57
N ASP A 26 -14.18 -1.98 23.51
CA ASP A 26 -13.68 -0.60 23.40
C ASP A 26 -14.12 0.08 22.09
N SER A 27 -14.18 -0.68 20.99
CA SER A 27 -14.68 -0.18 19.71
C SER A 27 -16.15 0.24 19.75
N VAL A 28 -16.96 -0.45 20.59
CA VAL A 28 -18.38 -0.14 20.80
C VAL A 28 -18.51 1.04 21.75
N LYS A 29 -17.82 1.02 22.90
CA LYS A 29 -17.86 2.11 23.90
C LYS A 29 -17.55 3.47 23.28
N LYS A 30 -16.49 3.57 22.48
CA LYS A 30 -16.09 4.82 21.79
C LYS A 30 -17.20 5.40 20.92
N ARG A 31 -17.98 4.55 20.25
CA ARG A 31 -19.09 4.98 19.39
C ARG A 31 -20.31 5.45 20.19
N PHE A 32 -20.51 4.91 21.39
CA PHE A 32 -21.65 5.27 22.27
C PHE A 32 -21.32 6.43 23.23
N SER A 33 -20.05 6.82 23.40
CA SER A 33 -19.63 7.94 24.25
C SER A 33 -19.89 9.33 23.67
N GLY A 34 -20.50 9.44 22.51
CA GLY A 34 -20.84 10.71 21.85
C GLY A 34 -19.74 11.31 20.97
N GLU A 35 -18.62 10.62 20.78
CA GLU A 35 -17.51 11.07 19.92
C GLU A 35 -17.67 10.67 18.44
N GLY A 36 -18.88 10.29 17.99
CA GLY A 36 -19.12 9.87 16.61
C GLY A 36 -20.59 9.72 16.24
N ASP A 37 -20.87 9.39 14.99
CA ASP A 37 -22.20 9.28 14.37
C ASP A 37 -23.04 8.07 14.87
N GLY A 38 -22.71 7.49 16.02
CA GLY A 38 -23.35 6.29 16.53
C GLY A 38 -22.86 5.01 15.86
N MET A 39 -23.61 3.93 16.01
CA MET A 39 -23.29 2.62 15.45
C MET A 39 -24.56 2.00 14.83
N SER A 40 -24.45 1.55 13.59
CA SER A 40 -25.54 0.84 12.94
C SER A 40 -25.73 -0.57 13.53
N PHE A 41 -26.92 -1.15 13.33
CA PHE A 41 -27.18 -2.54 13.72
C PHE A 41 -26.18 -3.51 13.08
N THR A 42 -25.83 -3.28 11.82
CA THR A 42 -24.83 -4.10 11.10
C THR A 42 -23.47 -4.05 11.78
N GLU A 43 -22.97 -2.86 12.11
CA GLU A 43 -21.68 -2.69 12.80
C GLU A 43 -21.69 -3.33 14.20
N PHE A 44 -22.80 -3.19 14.93
CA PHE A 44 -22.95 -3.78 16.26
C PHE A 44 -22.96 -5.31 16.21
N THR A 45 -23.67 -5.89 15.25
CA THR A 45 -23.80 -7.35 15.13
C THR A 45 -22.64 -8.01 14.41
N TYR A 46 -21.78 -7.24 13.73
CA TYR A 46 -20.62 -7.74 12.98
C TYR A 46 -19.73 -8.66 13.84
N GLN A 47 -19.51 -8.31 15.11
CA GLN A 47 -18.72 -9.14 16.03
C GLN A 47 -19.31 -10.54 16.24
N LEU A 48 -20.64 -10.70 16.17
CA LEU A 48 -21.30 -12.01 16.25
C LEU A 48 -21.13 -12.78 14.94
N VAL A 49 -21.21 -12.11 13.80
CA VAL A 49 -21.05 -12.71 12.47
C VAL A 49 -19.63 -13.29 12.33
N GLN A 50 -18.62 -12.49 12.66
CA GLN A 50 -17.22 -12.94 12.63
C GLN A 50 -16.95 -14.03 13.69
N GLY A 51 -17.54 -13.89 14.88
CA GLY A 51 -17.42 -14.90 15.92
C GLY A 51 -18.04 -16.23 15.54
N PHE A 52 -19.17 -16.24 14.85
CA PHE A 52 -19.79 -17.44 14.32
C PHE A 52 -18.97 -18.08 13.20
N ASP A 53 -18.37 -17.27 12.33
CA ASP A 53 -17.47 -17.76 11.29
C ASP A 53 -16.26 -18.50 11.89
N PHE A 54 -15.66 -17.93 12.95
CA PHE A 54 -14.59 -18.59 13.69
C PHE A 54 -15.05 -19.90 14.36
N LEU A 55 -16.23 -19.95 14.98
CA LEU A 55 -16.81 -21.18 15.52
C LEU A 55 -16.99 -22.24 14.43
N HIS A 56 -17.49 -21.85 13.27
CA HIS A 56 -17.68 -22.74 12.13
C HIS A 56 -16.35 -23.32 11.65
N LEU A 57 -15.32 -22.48 11.45
CA LEU A 57 -13.99 -22.93 11.06
C LEU A 57 -13.34 -23.83 12.15
N TYR A 58 -13.58 -23.53 13.41
CA TYR A 58 -13.13 -24.39 14.51
C TYR A 58 -13.74 -25.79 14.41
N GLN A 59 -15.06 -25.89 14.22
CA GLN A 59 -15.78 -27.17 14.17
C GLN A 59 -15.50 -27.98 12.90
N THR A 60 -15.36 -27.32 11.76
CA THR A 60 -15.26 -28.00 10.45
C THR A 60 -13.83 -28.20 9.96
N MET A 61 -12.92 -27.32 10.36
CA MET A 61 -11.52 -27.30 9.87
C MET A 61 -10.48 -27.41 11.00
N ASN A 62 -10.90 -27.59 12.25
CA ASN A 62 -10.02 -27.57 13.42
C ASN A 62 -9.16 -26.27 13.50
N CYS A 63 -9.71 -25.15 13.06
CA CYS A 63 -9.04 -23.87 13.10
C CYS A 63 -9.09 -23.31 14.53
N LYS A 64 -7.98 -23.38 15.26
CA LYS A 64 -7.90 -22.97 16.67
C LYS A 64 -7.40 -21.53 16.88
N VAL A 65 -6.82 -20.88 15.87
CA VAL A 65 -6.20 -19.57 15.97
C VAL A 65 -6.84 -18.63 14.96
N GLN A 66 -7.27 -17.47 15.42
CA GLN A 66 -7.62 -16.35 14.53
C GLN A 66 -6.65 -15.20 14.76
N LEU A 67 -6.03 -14.71 13.66
CA LEU A 67 -5.07 -13.61 13.67
C LEU A 67 -5.66 -12.39 12.95
N GLY A 68 -5.38 -11.19 13.46
CA GLY A 68 -5.81 -9.93 12.84
C GLY A 68 -5.03 -8.71 13.31
N GLY A 69 -5.42 -7.54 12.84
CA GLY A 69 -4.93 -6.28 13.39
C GLY A 69 -5.53 -6.00 14.77
N ALA A 70 -4.93 -5.09 15.53
CA ALA A 70 -5.41 -4.73 16.87
C ALA A 70 -6.86 -4.21 16.89
N ASP A 71 -7.32 -3.63 15.77
CA ASP A 71 -8.72 -3.22 15.58
C ASP A 71 -9.71 -4.40 15.57
N GLN A 72 -9.25 -5.62 15.25
CA GLN A 72 -10.04 -6.84 15.20
C GLN A 72 -10.15 -7.55 16.54
N TRP A 73 -9.46 -7.10 17.59
CA TRP A 73 -9.43 -7.77 18.89
C TRP A 73 -10.83 -8.07 19.45
N GLY A 74 -11.73 -7.09 19.39
CA GLY A 74 -13.11 -7.23 19.86
C GLY A 74 -13.89 -8.32 19.14
N ASN A 75 -13.75 -8.39 17.82
CA ASN A 75 -14.43 -9.38 16.98
C ASN A 75 -13.85 -10.79 17.21
N ILE A 76 -12.52 -10.92 17.19
CA ILE A 76 -11.83 -12.21 17.36
C ILE A 76 -12.13 -12.81 18.74
N THR A 77 -12.06 -12.00 19.81
CA THR A 77 -12.35 -12.47 21.17
C THR A 77 -13.84 -12.80 21.37
N THR A 78 -14.75 -12.24 20.59
CA THR A 78 -16.15 -12.68 20.58
C THR A 78 -16.25 -14.09 20.02
N GLY A 79 -15.43 -14.45 19.03
CA GLY A 79 -15.35 -15.81 18.50
C GLY A 79 -14.80 -16.82 19.53
N THR A 80 -13.72 -16.50 20.22
CA THR A 80 -13.18 -17.40 21.28
C THR A 80 -14.20 -17.61 22.40
N GLU A 81 -14.91 -16.56 22.81
CA GLU A 81 -15.97 -16.65 23.84
C GLU A 81 -17.17 -17.47 23.35
N LEU A 82 -17.57 -17.32 22.08
CA LEU A 82 -18.64 -18.10 21.48
C LEU A 82 -18.27 -19.59 21.42
N ILE A 83 -17.06 -19.93 21.03
CA ILE A 83 -16.54 -21.30 21.03
C ILE A 83 -16.62 -21.89 22.43
N ARG A 84 -16.12 -21.17 23.44
CA ARG A 84 -16.15 -21.58 24.83
C ARG A 84 -17.60 -21.84 25.32
N ARG A 85 -18.53 -20.95 25.00
CA ARG A 85 -19.94 -21.07 25.45
C ARG A 85 -20.70 -22.19 24.74
N LYS A 86 -20.38 -22.46 23.50
CA LYS A 86 -21.06 -23.51 22.70
C LYS A 86 -20.49 -24.90 22.92
N LEU A 87 -19.17 -25.03 23.08
CA LEU A 87 -18.47 -26.30 23.12
C LEU A 87 -17.91 -26.66 24.49
N GLY A 88 -17.99 -25.75 25.45
CA GLY A 88 -17.49 -25.96 26.82
C GLY A 88 -16.09 -25.38 27.04
N ASN A 89 -15.66 -25.37 28.30
CA ASN A 89 -14.39 -24.76 28.71
C ASN A 89 -13.14 -25.52 28.21
N GLU A 90 -13.31 -26.77 27.78
CA GLU A 90 -12.23 -27.57 27.22
C GLU A 90 -11.92 -27.25 25.75
N ALA A 91 -12.78 -26.44 25.12
CA ALA A 91 -12.56 -25.99 23.74
C ALA A 91 -11.56 -24.83 23.70
N GLU A 92 -10.34 -25.12 23.26
CA GLU A 92 -9.23 -24.15 23.19
C GLU A 92 -9.25 -23.41 21.84
N ALA A 93 -9.49 -22.09 21.90
CA ALA A 93 -9.38 -21.19 20.76
C ALA A 93 -8.61 -19.91 21.16
N PHE A 94 -7.74 -19.45 20.28
CA PHE A 94 -6.78 -18.39 20.56
C PHE A 94 -6.98 -17.19 19.62
N ALA A 95 -6.89 -15.99 20.20
CA ALA A 95 -6.88 -14.73 19.49
C ALA A 95 -5.47 -14.16 19.49
N ILE A 96 -4.96 -13.80 18.32
CA ILE A 96 -3.67 -13.13 18.15
C ILE A 96 -3.89 -11.84 17.38
N THR A 97 -3.37 -10.72 17.87
CA THR A 97 -3.40 -9.47 17.12
C THR A 97 -2.01 -8.83 17.06
N CYS A 98 -1.74 -8.14 15.95
CA CYS A 98 -0.58 -7.29 15.79
C CYS A 98 -1.01 -5.80 15.77
N PRO A 99 -0.13 -4.89 16.18
CA PRO A 99 -0.37 -3.46 16.06
C PRO A 99 -0.71 -3.06 14.63
N LEU A 100 -1.57 -2.05 14.46
CA LEU A 100 -1.87 -1.50 13.14
C LEU A 100 -0.62 -0.85 12.55
N THR A 101 -0.38 -1.12 11.27
CA THR A 101 0.66 -0.44 10.53
C THR A 101 0.14 0.94 10.13
N THR A 102 0.83 1.97 10.61
CA THR A 102 0.57 3.37 10.27
C THR A 102 1.80 3.98 9.64
N GLN A 103 1.65 5.13 8.98
CA GLN A 103 2.78 5.99 8.61
C GLN A 103 3.30 6.74 9.84
N ALA A 104 4.47 7.36 9.75
CA ALA A 104 5.09 8.11 10.85
C ALA A 104 4.20 9.29 11.33
N ASP A 105 3.40 9.87 10.43
CA ASP A 105 2.41 10.92 10.72
C ASP A 105 1.12 10.41 11.37
N GLY A 106 0.99 9.10 11.62
CA GLY A 106 -0.18 8.46 12.19
C GLY A 106 -1.29 8.11 11.18
N THR A 107 -1.13 8.44 9.91
CA THR A 107 -2.09 8.08 8.87
C THR A 107 -2.07 6.58 8.56
N LYS A 108 -3.14 6.07 7.95
CA LYS A 108 -3.23 4.66 7.60
C LYS A 108 -2.24 4.32 6.49
N PHE A 109 -1.45 3.26 6.71
CA PHE A 109 -0.56 2.71 5.69
C PHE A 109 -1.31 2.27 4.42
N GLY A 110 -0.65 2.44 3.26
CA GLY A 110 -1.17 2.00 1.96
C GLY A 110 -2.19 2.94 1.30
N LYS A 111 -2.52 4.08 1.93
CA LYS A 111 -3.31 5.14 1.30
C LYS A 111 -2.39 6.29 0.89
N THR A 112 -2.49 6.70 -0.38
CA THR A 112 -1.82 7.88 -0.92
C THR A 112 -2.88 8.90 -1.37
N GLU A 113 -2.47 10.11 -1.70
CA GLU A 113 -3.36 11.13 -2.28
C GLU A 113 -4.02 10.64 -3.58
N SER A 114 -3.34 9.76 -4.34
CA SER A 114 -3.85 9.13 -5.56
C SER A 114 -4.64 7.83 -5.33
N GLY A 115 -4.86 7.41 -4.07
CA GLY A 115 -5.62 6.22 -3.72
C GLY A 115 -4.79 5.12 -3.05
N ASN A 116 -5.23 3.86 -3.17
CA ASN A 116 -4.56 2.72 -2.58
C ASN A 116 -3.39 2.23 -3.44
N VAL A 117 -2.33 1.75 -2.80
CA VAL A 117 -1.25 1.00 -3.46
C VAL A 117 -1.63 -0.48 -3.49
N TRP A 118 -1.88 -1.00 -4.67
CA TRP A 118 -2.34 -2.37 -4.89
C TRP A 118 -1.17 -3.31 -5.17
N LEU A 119 -1.32 -4.56 -4.74
CA LEU A 119 -0.36 -5.62 -5.07
C LEU A 119 -0.52 -6.11 -6.52
N ASP A 120 -1.72 -5.99 -7.07
CA ASP A 120 -2.03 -6.39 -8.44
C ASP A 120 -1.51 -5.33 -9.43
N ALA A 121 -0.64 -5.75 -10.34
CA ALA A 121 0.00 -4.90 -11.35
C ALA A 121 -1.02 -4.18 -12.27
N ARG A 122 -2.25 -4.70 -12.40
CA ARG A 122 -3.32 -4.06 -13.18
C ARG A 122 -3.81 -2.75 -12.57
N TYR A 123 -3.65 -2.57 -11.25
CA TYR A 123 -4.11 -1.39 -10.52
C TYR A 123 -2.95 -0.47 -10.07
N THR A 124 -1.82 -1.06 -9.69
CA THR A 124 -0.59 -0.33 -9.38
C THR A 124 0.56 -1.03 -10.09
N SER A 125 1.12 -0.38 -11.11
CA SER A 125 2.22 -0.98 -11.88
C SER A 125 3.44 -1.25 -11.00
N PRO A 126 4.31 -2.21 -11.38
CA PRO A 126 5.55 -2.49 -10.66
C PRO A 126 6.44 -1.26 -10.47
N TYR A 127 6.47 -0.36 -11.46
CA TYR A 127 7.19 0.91 -11.36
C TYR A 127 6.61 1.83 -10.28
N LYS A 128 5.29 2.06 -10.27
CA LYS A 128 4.63 2.88 -9.25
C LYS A 128 4.74 2.24 -7.86
N PHE A 129 4.65 0.93 -7.80
CA PHE A 129 4.82 0.16 -6.58
C PHE A 129 6.25 0.32 -6.02
N TYR A 130 7.28 0.19 -6.86
CA TYR A 130 8.66 0.46 -6.51
C TYR A 130 8.87 1.90 -6.02
N GLN A 131 8.32 2.90 -6.72
CA GLN A 131 8.42 4.31 -6.35
C GLN A 131 7.76 4.60 -5.00
N PHE A 132 6.64 3.97 -4.69
CA PHE A 132 6.00 4.10 -3.38
C PHE A 132 6.97 3.74 -2.24
N TRP A 133 7.60 2.57 -2.33
CA TRP A 133 8.54 2.12 -1.31
C TRP A 133 9.84 2.93 -1.28
N LEU A 134 10.29 3.37 -2.44
CA LEU A 134 11.47 4.22 -2.54
C LEU A 134 11.24 5.59 -1.89
N ASN A 135 10.01 6.11 -1.88
CA ASN A 135 9.68 7.44 -1.41
C ASN A 135 9.17 7.51 0.04
N VAL A 136 9.15 6.43 0.79
CA VAL A 136 8.80 6.46 2.21
C VAL A 136 9.80 7.29 3.02
N SER A 137 9.34 7.86 4.13
CA SER A 137 10.19 8.63 5.05
C SER A 137 11.31 7.76 5.66
N ASP A 138 12.37 8.39 6.19
CA ASP A 138 13.46 7.66 6.85
C ASP A 138 12.96 6.91 8.10
N GLU A 139 12.02 7.51 8.83
CA GLU A 139 11.40 6.90 10.00
C GLU A 139 10.56 5.67 9.61
N ASP A 140 9.74 5.80 8.56
CA ASP A 140 8.96 4.70 8.05
C ASP A 140 9.84 3.58 7.48
N ALA A 141 10.89 3.91 6.74
CA ALA A 141 11.81 2.91 6.20
C ALA A 141 12.44 2.04 7.29
N LYS A 142 12.82 2.64 8.43
CA LYS A 142 13.35 1.90 9.61
C LYS A 142 12.34 0.93 10.22
N ARG A 143 11.06 1.27 10.19
CA ARG A 143 9.98 0.40 10.67
C ARG A 143 9.63 -0.66 9.65
N TYR A 144 9.44 -0.25 8.40
CA TYR A 144 8.89 -1.11 7.35
C TYR A 144 9.87 -2.20 6.92
N ILE A 145 11.18 -1.95 6.94
CA ILE A 145 12.17 -2.97 6.62
C ILE A 145 12.09 -4.19 7.55
N ARG A 146 11.68 -3.97 8.82
CA ARG A 146 11.47 -5.02 9.82
C ARG A 146 10.13 -5.74 9.67
N ILE A 147 9.13 -5.08 9.10
CA ILE A 147 7.75 -5.60 9.02
C ILE A 147 7.52 -6.31 7.68
N PHE A 148 8.02 -5.73 6.58
CA PHE A 148 7.68 -6.15 5.22
C PHE A 148 8.77 -6.93 4.51
N THR A 149 9.92 -7.17 5.14
CA THR A 149 10.99 -7.99 4.55
C THR A 149 11.28 -9.23 5.36
N LEU A 150 11.91 -10.21 4.73
CA LEU A 150 12.38 -11.44 5.37
C LEU A 150 13.89 -11.39 5.68
N LEU A 151 14.46 -10.19 5.72
CA LEU A 151 15.86 -9.98 6.09
C LEU A 151 16.10 -10.36 7.56
N ASP A 152 17.26 -10.96 7.82
CA ASP A 152 17.66 -11.26 9.18
C ASP A 152 17.98 -9.98 9.98
N ARG A 153 18.02 -10.13 11.28
CA ARG A 153 18.24 -9.01 12.20
C ARG A 153 19.57 -8.30 11.97
N GLU A 154 20.63 -9.05 11.72
CA GLU A 154 21.99 -8.49 11.53
C GLU A 154 22.04 -7.61 10.28
N THR A 155 21.46 -8.08 9.19
CA THR A 155 21.32 -7.31 7.94
C THR A 155 20.51 -6.03 8.15
N VAL A 156 19.39 -6.09 8.87
CA VAL A 156 18.54 -4.93 9.12
C VAL A 156 19.28 -3.90 10.01
N GLU A 157 20.01 -4.34 11.04
CA GLU A 157 20.79 -3.47 11.91
C GLU A 157 21.94 -2.81 11.15
N ALA A 158 22.67 -3.55 10.30
CA ALA A 158 23.75 -3.01 9.48
C ALA A 158 23.22 -1.94 8.48
N LEU A 159 22.15 -2.24 7.76
CA LEU A 159 21.52 -1.29 6.84
C LEU A 159 21.01 -0.04 7.55
N THR A 160 20.49 -0.19 8.78
CA THR A 160 20.01 0.94 9.58
C THR A 160 21.18 1.85 9.98
N ALA A 161 22.30 1.28 10.42
CA ALA A 161 23.50 2.04 10.78
C ALA A 161 24.11 2.75 9.57
N GLU A 162 24.18 2.09 8.41
CA GLU A 162 24.64 2.68 7.15
C GLU A 162 23.75 3.86 6.74
N HIS A 163 22.42 3.69 6.82
CA HIS A 163 21.47 4.75 6.51
C HIS A 163 21.61 5.95 7.44
N GLU A 164 21.79 5.72 8.74
CA GLU A 164 21.97 6.80 9.73
C GLU A 164 23.25 7.60 9.50
N ALA A 165 24.31 6.96 9.02
CA ALA A 165 25.55 7.63 8.66
C ALA A 165 25.42 8.53 7.42
N ALA A 166 24.56 8.17 6.46
CA ALA A 166 24.38 8.90 5.22
C ALA A 166 22.92 8.82 4.69
N PRO A 167 21.95 9.49 5.35
CA PRO A 167 20.52 9.38 5.00
C PRO A 167 20.20 9.78 3.54
N HIS A 168 20.95 10.72 2.99
CA HIS A 168 20.79 11.19 1.61
C HIS A 168 21.01 10.10 0.55
N LEU A 169 21.74 9.03 0.88
CA LEU A 169 21.92 7.88 -0.01
C LEU A 169 20.70 6.96 -0.09
N ARG A 170 19.74 7.08 0.85
CA ARG A 170 18.48 6.36 0.92
C ARG A 170 18.65 4.83 0.86
N VAL A 171 19.66 4.30 1.57
CA VAL A 171 20.02 2.88 1.52
C VAL A 171 18.85 2.00 1.99
N LEU A 172 18.18 2.38 3.09
CA LEU A 172 17.01 1.64 3.60
C LEU A 172 15.87 1.60 2.62
N GLN A 173 15.50 2.75 2.03
CA GLN A 173 14.40 2.82 1.07
C GLN A 173 14.71 2.01 -0.19
N LYS A 174 15.94 2.09 -0.69
CA LYS A 174 16.38 1.30 -1.85
C LYS A 174 16.28 -0.20 -1.58
N ARG A 175 16.77 -0.65 -0.42
CA ARG A 175 16.71 -2.06 -0.06
C ARG A 175 15.28 -2.50 0.19
N LEU A 176 14.47 -1.71 0.87
CA LEU A 176 13.05 -1.98 1.10
C LEU A 176 12.29 -2.13 -0.22
N ALA A 177 12.45 -1.18 -1.13
CA ALA A 177 11.83 -1.21 -2.44
C ALA A 177 12.28 -2.43 -3.26
N GLN A 178 13.55 -2.79 -3.20
CA GLN A 178 14.08 -4.00 -3.84
C GLN A 178 13.40 -5.27 -3.32
N GLU A 179 13.44 -5.48 -2.00
CA GLU A 179 12.92 -6.70 -1.39
C GLU A 179 11.43 -6.88 -1.68
N ILE A 180 10.63 -5.82 -1.48
CA ILE A 180 9.18 -5.92 -1.62
C ILE A 180 8.76 -6.01 -3.09
N THR A 181 9.36 -5.22 -3.98
CA THR A 181 9.01 -5.28 -5.40
C THR A 181 9.41 -6.64 -5.99
N THR A 182 10.55 -7.18 -5.60
CA THR A 182 10.98 -8.52 -6.02
C THR A 182 10.04 -9.61 -5.49
N MET A 183 9.60 -9.50 -4.25
CA MET A 183 8.70 -10.47 -3.62
C MET A 183 7.31 -10.49 -4.26
N ILE A 184 6.76 -9.33 -4.58
CA ILE A 184 5.36 -9.19 -5.04
C ILE A 184 5.25 -9.33 -6.56
N HIS A 185 6.15 -8.73 -7.31
CA HIS A 185 6.07 -8.72 -8.77
C HIS A 185 7.07 -9.68 -9.42
N SER A 186 8.34 -9.42 -9.32
CA SER A 186 9.46 -10.29 -9.65
C SER A 186 10.78 -9.49 -9.62
N ARG A 187 11.91 -10.19 -9.71
CA ARG A 187 13.21 -9.55 -9.86
C ARG A 187 13.33 -8.79 -11.18
N GLU A 188 12.80 -9.34 -12.25
CA GLU A 188 12.80 -8.70 -13.56
C GLU A 188 12.04 -7.36 -13.54
N GLU A 189 10.85 -7.34 -12.94
CA GLU A 189 10.05 -6.12 -12.82
C GLU A 189 10.72 -5.08 -11.90
N TYR A 190 11.40 -5.52 -10.85
CA TYR A 190 12.24 -4.63 -10.03
C TYR A 190 13.37 -3.99 -10.86
N GLU A 191 14.12 -4.79 -11.64
CA GLU A 191 15.22 -4.30 -12.47
C GLU A 191 14.72 -3.28 -13.51
N LYS A 192 13.59 -3.55 -14.17
CA LYS A 192 12.92 -2.60 -15.08
C LYS A 192 12.52 -1.30 -14.35
N ALA A 193 11.98 -1.40 -13.14
CA ALA A 193 11.58 -0.22 -12.35
C ALA A 193 12.78 0.64 -11.96
N VAL A 194 13.93 0.03 -11.63
CA VAL A 194 15.19 0.74 -11.35
C VAL A 194 15.71 1.44 -12.61
N GLU A 195 15.74 0.76 -13.74
CA GLU A 195 16.14 1.35 -15.02
C GLU A 195 15.24 2.53 -15.41
N ALA A 196 13.93 2.36 -15.27
CA ALA A 196 12.94 3.41 -15.52
C ALA A 196 13.13 4.62 -14.59
N SER A 197 13.41 4.38 -13.30
CA SER A 197 13.69 5.44 -12.32
C SER A 197 14.97 6.21 -12.67
N ALA A 198 15.99 5.54 -13.18
CA ALA A 198 17.24 6.17 -13.61
C ALA A 198 17.06 7.12 -14.81
N ILE A 199 16.04 6.90 -15.63
CA ILE A 199 15.71 7.78 -16.77
C ILE A 199 15.24 9.15 -16.27
N LEU A 200 14.44 9.20 -15.21
CA LEU A 200 13.95 10.48 -14.68
C LEU A 200 14.98 11.23 -13.83
N PHE A 201 15.77 10.51 -13.05
CA PHE A 201 16.59 11.08 -11.98
C PHE A 201 18.11 10.92 -12.19
N GLY A 202 18.52 10.09 -13.13
CA GLY A 202 19.91 9.92 -13.53
C GLY A 202 20.20 10.66 -14.84
N GLY A 203 21.40 11.14 -15.07
CA GLY A 203 21.83 11.72 -16.36
C GLY A 203 21.79 10.70 -17.50
N SER A 204 20.63 10.15 -17.76
CA SER A 204 20.40 8.95 -18.52
C SER A 204 20.37 9.21 -20.01
N THR A 205 21.03 8.35 -20.64
CA THR A 205 21.37 8.28 -22.04
C THR A 205 20.23 7.77 -22.92
N SER A 206 20.28 8.12 -24.19
CA SER A 206 19.44 7.59 -25.27
C SER A 206 19.32 6.04 -25.27
N GLU A 207 20.27 5.32 -24.66
CA GLU A 207 20.24 3.85 -24.58
C GLU A 207 19.20 3.32 -23.61
N ALA A 208 19.03 3.95 -22.44
CA ALA A 208 17.99 3.56 -21.47
C ALA A 208 16.59 3.78 -22.04
N LEU A 209 16.37 4.91 -22.74
CA LEU A 209 15.10 5.20 -23.42
C LEU A 209 14.76 4.22 -24.54
N ARG A 210 15.76 3.55 -25.15
CA ARG A 210 15.53 2.54 -26.20
C ARG A 210 15.14 1.17 -25.65
N LYS A 211 15.46 0.89 -24.40
CA LYS A 211 15.20 -0.40 -23.76
C LYS A 211 13.85 -0.47 -23.06
N ILE A 212 13.28 0.69 -22.71
CA ILE A 212 12.02 0.77 -22.01
C ILE A 212 10.85 0.54 -22.98
N ASP A 213 9.85 -0.20 -22.56
CA ASP A 213 8.60 -0.35 -23.30
C ASP A 213 7.72 0.91 -23.21
N GLU A 214 6.77 1.06 -24.13
CA GLU A 214 5.90 2.23 -24.23
C GLU A 214 5.04 2.41 -22.98
N GLU A 215 4.53 1.32 -22.40
CA GLU A 215 3.67 1.37 -21.22
C GLU A 215 4.44 1.92 -20.01
N THR A 216 5.63 1.39 -19.75
CA THR A 216 6.50 1.86 -18.67
C THR A 216 6.97 3.30 -18.92
N LEU A 217 7.27 3.66 -20.18
CA LEU A 217 7.62 5.04 -20.53
C LEU A 217 6.50 6.03 -20.20
N LEU A 218 5.26 5.71 -20.55
CA LEU A 218 4.09 6.54 -20.24
C LEU A 218 3.85 6.65 -18.73
N GLN A 219 4.09 5.59 -17.98
CA GLN A 219 3.98 5.59 -16.51
C GLN A 219 5.07 6.44 -15.84
N VAL A 220 6.30 6.37 -16.34
CA VAL A 220 7.44 7.17 -15.87
C VAL A 220 7.16 8.67 -16.02
N PHE A 221 6.56 9.05 -17.15
CA PHE A 221 6.20 10.45 -17.45
C PHE A 221 4.75 10.82 -17.08
N GLU A 222 4.07 10.03 -16.24
CA GLU A 222 2.75 10.38 -15.74
C GLU A 222 2.82 11.65 -14.88
N GLY A 223 1.89 12.60 -15.16
CA GLY A 223 1.90 13.91 -14.51
C GLY A 223 2.86 14.94 -15.15
N VAL A 224 3.70 14.53 -16.09
CA VAL A 224 4.50 15.44 -16.91
C VAL A 224 3.69 15.82 -18.15
N PRO A 225 3.71 17.09 -18.58
CA PRO A 225 3.02 17.52 -19.80
C PRO A 225 3.45 16.68 -21.01
N GLN A 226 2.48 16.10 -21.69
CA GLN A 226 2.70 15.23 -22.85
C GLN A 226 2.06 15.85 -24.10
N PHE A 227 2.77 15.81 -25.20
CA PHE A 227 2.31 16.38 -26.46
C PHE A 227 2.43 15.33 -27.58
N ARG A 228 1.41 15.25 -28.44
CA ARG A 228 1.42 14.38 -29.61
C ARG A 228 1.78 15.20 -30.84
N ILE A 229 2.77 14.75 -31.59
CA ILE A 229 3.20 15.34 -32.87
C ILE A 229 3.14 14.28 -33.96
N ALA A 230 2.83 14.72 -35.19
CA ALA A 230 2.87 13.82 -36.33
C ALA A 230 4.33 13.45 -36.67
N ARG A 231 4.55 12.20 -37.08
CA ARG A 231 5.91 11.71 -37.45
C ARG A 231 6.57 12.57 -38.53
N ALA A 232 5.79 13.14 -39.46
CA ALA A 232 6.26 14.05 -40.49
C ALA A 232 6.78 15.38 -39.93
N GLU A 233 6.40 15.76 -38.71
CA GLU A 233 6.81 17.02 -38.08
C GLU A 233 8.12 16.89 -37.27
N LEU A 234 8.66 15.68 -37.12
CA LEU A 234 9.94 15.44 -36.42
C LEU A 234 11.14 16.12 -37.10
N GLY A 235 11.03 16.50 -38.36
CA GLY A 235 12.05 17.25 -39.08
C GLY A 235 12.02 18.77 -38.90
N LEU A 236 11.07 19.29 -38.18
CA LEU A 236 10.96 20.74 -37.91
C LEU A 236 12.07 21.21 -36.96
N PRO A 237 12.50 22.49 -37.07
CA PRO A 237 13.41 23.07 -36.08
C PRO A 237 12.84 22.98 -34.67
N PHE A 238 13.68 22.68 -33.69
CA PHE A 238 13.28 22.48 -32.28
C PHE A 238 12.43 23.63 -31.74
N VAL A 239 12.80 24.87 -32.05
CA VAL A 239 12.07 26.06 -31.62
C VAL A 239 10.65 26.11 -32.19
N ASP A 240 10.49 25.71 -33.46
CA ASP A 240 9.17 25.69 -34.11
C ASP A 240 8.30 24.55 -33.55
N LEU A 241 8.91 23.41 -33.29
CA LEU A 241 8.23 22.28 -32.64
C LEU A 241 7.72 22.67 -31.25
N CYS A 242 8.56 23.27 -30.40
CA CYS A 242 8.26 23.58 -29.01
C CYS A 242 7.35 24.80 -28.82
N ALA A 243 7.35 25.76 -29.75
CA ALA A 243 6.53 26.98 -29.62
C ALA A 243 5.26 26.96 -30.46
N GLU A 244 5.27 26.34 -31.66
CA GLU A 244 4.11 26.37 -32.54
C GLU A 244 3.27 25.08 -32.50
N LYS A 245 3.93 23.91 -32.37
CA LYS A 245 3.23 22.63 -32.45
C LYS A 245 2.79 22.13 -31.09
N THR A 246 3.65 22.20 -30.10
CA THR A 246 3.36 21.67 -28.76
C THR A 246 3.04 22.76 -27.73
N GLN A 247 3.32 24.02 -28.03
CA GLN A 247 3.11 25.16 -27.13
C GLN A 247 3.76 24.96 -25.73
N VAL A 248 4.85 24.20 -25.66
CA VAL A 248 5.66 24.08 -24.44
C VAL A 248 6.19 25.44 -24.01
N PHE A 249 6.53 26.28 -24.98
CA PHE A 249 6.89 27.68 -24.75
C PHE A 249 5.83 28.61 -25.37
N PRO A 250 5.47 29.71 -24.68
CA PRO A 250 4.49 30.66 -25.18
C PRO A 250 4.90 31.38 -26.49
N SER A 251 6.21 31.44 -26.76
CA SER A 251 6.73 32.08 -27.96
C SER A 251 8.09 31.50 -28.39
N LYS A 252 8.41 31.65 -29.68
CA LYS A 252 9.74 31.32 -30.23
C LYS A 252 10.87 32.10 -29.58
N GLY A 253 10.60 33.35 -29.18
CA GLY A 253 11.58 34.23 -28.52
C GLY A 253 11.96 33.70 -27.15
N GLU A 254 10.98 33.25 -26.37
CA GLU A 254 11.18 32.68 -25.07
C GLU A 254 11.90 31.31 -25.16
N CYS A 255 11.49 30.47 -26.10
CA CYS A 255 12.17 29.20 -26.36
C CYS A 255 13.66 29.41 -26.67
N ARG A 256 13.99 30.38 -27.56
CA ARG A 256 15.38 30.68 -27.90
C ARG A 256 16.19 31.19 -26.70
N LYS A 257 15.60 32.05 -25.84
CA LYS A 257 16.27 32.53 -24.61
C LYS A 257 16.57 31.36 -23.66
N MET A 258 15.61 30.45 -23.47
CA MET A 258 15.78 29.27 -22.58
C MET A 258 16.85 28.34 -23.13
N VAL A 259 16.86 28.11 -24.45
CA VAL A 259 17.91 27.28 -25.10
C VAL A 259 19.29 27.91 -24.95
N GLN A 260 19.42 29.23 -25.23
CA GLN A 260 20.68 29.96 -25.08
C GLN A 260 21.18 30.00 -23.63
N GLY A 261 20.26 30.08 -22.67
CA GLY A 261 20.56 30.08 -21.25
C GLY A 261 20.88 28.68 -20.67
N GLY A 262 20.87 27.61 -21.51
CA GLY A 262 21.11 26.22 -21.06
C GLY A 262 19.96 25.63 -20.22
N GLY A 263 18.80 26.27 -20.20
CA GLY A 263 17.63 25.82 -19.45
C GLY A 263 16.82 24.74 -20.15
N VAL A 264 17.25 24.30 -21.35
CA VAL A 264 16.58 23.25 -22.12
C VAL A 264 17.59 22.16 -22.47
N SER A 265 17.23 20.92 -22.20
CA SER A 265 18.00 19.75 -22.59
C SER A 265 17.10 18.78 -23.35
N LEU A 266 17.67 18.06 -24.32
CA LEU A 266 16.98 17.01 -25.06
C LEU A 266 17.61 15.67 -24.68
N ASN A 267 16.82 14.75 -24.15
CA ASN A 267 17.24 13.39 -23.78
C ASN A 267 18.50 13.39 -22.87
N LYS A 268 18.48 14.28 -21.89
CA LYS A 268 19.60 14.45 -20.96
C LYS A 268 19.18 14.06 -19.55
#